data_0546163e2eed5d53b90c7e7c0fce857b
#
_entry.id   0546163e2eed5d53b90c7e7c0fce857b
#
_cell.length_a   1.000
_cell.length_b   1.000
_cell.length_c   1.000
_cell.angle_alpha   90.00
_cell.angle_beta   90.00
_cell.angle_gamma   90.00
#
_symmetry.space_group_name_H-M   'P 1'
#
loop_
_entity.id
_entity.type
_entity.pdbx_description
1 polymer ?
#
loop_
_entity_poly.entity_id
_entity_poly.type
_entity_poly.pdbx_seq_one_letter_code
_entity_poly.pdbx_strand_id
1 'polypeptide(L)'
;MRWGAEFWMRVGIALFFFGLVVAAPMILFPFTVSLVLAILLNPLAKFIHEHIRVCRGMAKMPYDIAILISFAIFIGIVYMIIVHIVVPFIGEFRAFVKGIPDMVTAVQQAIPEIERQYQLSLMPPEAKNFISRIIQDVGEYTLKVAQFSLSAIFSFASTVVELIVVPFITFYMMKRGSYFVHVFIGFFPDRFHHHLETIFKEIHFMLNAYLRGQLLLSVIMAFVVFLGMWSMNIPYPLVIGLLAGVVEMIPLIGPIIGAIPPIFLALLQGTGVMAKVIIFYIIVQQLDGHFFMPKLMGSIIDVHPVAIIAGVLIGGQLFGIVGMMISVPLVAVLQVILRHMWFYDKYKMRK
;
A
#
# COMPACT_ATOMS: atom_id res chain seq x y z
N MET A 1 -22.69 -29.80 -25.74
CA MET A 1 -22.37 -28.46 -26.31
C MET A 1 -21.07 -28.61 -27.08
N ARG A 2 -21.09 -28.50 -28.41
CA ARG A 2 -19.86 -28.49 -29.20
C ARG A 2 -19.32 -27.06 -29.19
N TRP A 3 -18.25 -26.85 -28.47
CA TRP A 3 -17.49 -25.62 -28.52
C TRP A 3 -16.86 -25.52 -29.93
N GLY A 4 -17.18 -24.49 -30.70
CA GLY A 4 -16.65 -24.33 -32.04
C GLY A 4 -15.12 -24.10 -32.03
N ALA A 5 -14.46 -24.36 -33.18
CA ALA A 5 -13.02 -24.13 -33.35
C ALA A 5 -12.58 -22.70 -32.95
N GLU A 6 -13.44 -21.71 -33.20
CA GLU A 6 -13.22 -20.31 -32.79
C GLU A 6 -13.08 -20.12 -31.26
N PHE A 7 -13.84 -20.86 -30.46
CA PHE A 7 -13.71 -20.80 -29.00
C PHE A 7 -12.35 -21.33 -28.54
N TRP A 8 -11.93 -22.48 -29.05
CA TRP A 8 -10.64 -23.06 -28.70
C TRP A 8 -9.46 -22.21 -29.16
N MET A 9 -9.57 -21.56 -30.32
CA MET A 9 -8.58 -20.61 -30.80
C MET A 9 -8.50 -19.39 -29.87
N ARG A 10 -9.62 -18.82 -29.43
CA ARG A 10 -9.67 -17.70 -28.47
C ARG A 10 -9.09 -18.10 -27.10
N VAL A 11 -9.43 -19.29 -26.60
CA VAL A 11 -8.85 -19.84 -25.36
C VAL A 11 -7.34 -20.05 -25.51
N GLY A 12 -6.88 -20.60 -26.63
CA GLY A 12 -5.44 -20.78 -26.91
C GLY A 12 -4.69 -19.46 -26.92
N ILE A 13 -5.23 -18.42 -27.56
CA ILE A 13 -4.64 -17.06 -27.56
C ILE A 13 -4.62 -16.48 -26.14
N ALA A 14 -5.72 -16.61 -25.40
CA ALA A 14 -5.79 -16.12 -24.01
C ALA A 14 -4.78 -16.82 -23.09
N LEU A 15 -4.63 -18.14 -23.23
CA LEU A 15 -3.64 -18.92 -22.47
C LEU A 15 -2.20 -18.57 -22.86
N PHE A 16 -1.94 -18.29 -24.15
CA PHE A 16 -0.64 -17.84 -24.62
C PHE A 16 -0.26 -16.48 -24.00
N PHE A 17 -1.17 -15.50 -24.03
CA PHE A 17 -0.94 -14.20 -23.41
C PHE A 17 -0.82 -14.31 -21.88
N PHE A 18 -1.63 -15.15 -21.24
CA PHE A 18 -1.51 -15.42 -19.80
C PHE A 18 -0.15 -16.05 -19.48
N GLY A 19 0.31 -17.01 -20.28
CA GLY A 19 1.64 -17.62 -20.15
C GLY A 19 2.77 -16.61 -20.30
N LEU A 20 2.66 -15.66 -21.26
CA LEU A 20 3.61 -14.55 -21.41
C LEU A 20 3.66 -13.65 -20.17
N VAL A 21 2.50 -13.32 -19.60
CA VAL A 21 2.41 -12.50 -18.39
C VAL A 21 3.05 -13.21 -17.20
N VAL A 22 2.82 -14.52 -17.05
CA VAL A 22 3.42 -15.34 -15.98
C VAL A 22 4.94 -15.50 -16.18
N ALA A 23 5.39 -15.61 -17.42
CA ALA A 23 6.81 -15.72 -17.77
C ALA A 23 7.59 -14.40 -17.60
N ALA A 24 6.90 -13.26 -17.68
CA ALA A 24 7.50 -11.94 -17.54
C ALA A 24 6.76 -11.08 -16.51
N PRO A 25 6.84 -11.44 -15.20
CA PRO A 25 6.11 -10.74 -14.13
C PRO A 25 6.50 -9.26 -13.99
N MET A 26 7.69 -8.87 -14.46
CA MET A 26 8.12 -7.46 -14.50
C MET A 26 7.21 -6.57 -15.34
N ILE A 27 6.52 -7.12 -16.37
CA ILE A 27 5.55 -6.35 -17.17
C ILE A 27 4.32 -5.95 -16.35
N LEU A 28 3.95 -6.75 -15.35
CA LEU A 28 2.79 -6.45 -14.49
C LEU A 28 3.00 -5.20 -13.63
N PHE A 29 4.25 -4.89 -13.26
CA PHE A 29 4.55 -3.76 -12.39
C PHE A 29 4.13 -2.41 -12.99
N PRO A 30 4.57 -2.01 -14.22
CA PRO A 30 4.12 -0.77 -14.85
C PRO A 30 2.59 -0.71 -15.03
N PHE A 31 1.95 -1.84 -15.38
CA PHE A 31 0.49 -1.89 -15.53
C PHE A 31 -0.24 -1.68 -14.21
N THR A 32 0.25 -2.29 -13.11
CA THR A 32 -0.33 -2.11 -11.78
C THR A 32 -0.17 -0.66 -11.30
N VAL A 33 1.02 -0.10 -11.43
CA VAL A 33 1.29 1.31 -11.10
C VAL A 33 0.41 2.24 -11.93
N SER A 34 0.27 1.97 -13.23
CA SER A 34 -0.58 2.74 -14.14
C SER A 34 -2.06 2.67 -13.76
N LEU A 35 -2.54 1.49 -13.33
CA LEU A 35 -3.91 1.32 -12.86
C LEU A 35 -4.16 2.14 -11.59
N VAL A 36 -3.27 2.06 -10.60
CA VAL A 36 -3.34 2.85 -9.37
C VAL A 36 -3.36 4.34 -9.70
N LEU A 37 -2.44 4.78 -10.55
CA LEU A 37 -2.35 6.18 -10.95
C LEU A 37 -3.58 6.64 -11.73
N ALA A 38 -4.14 5.80 -12.62
CA ALA A 38 -5.38 6.10 -13.33
C ALA A 38 -6.57 6.27 -12.35
N ILE A 39 -6.65 5.41 -11.34
CA ILE A 39 -7.68 5.49 -10.30
C ILE A 39 -7.55 6.80 -9.49
N LEU A 40 -6.33 7.21 -9.18
CA LEU A 40 -6.05 8.44 -8.42
C LEU A 40 -6.35 9.69 -9.23
N LEU A 41 -5.92 9.74 -10.49
CA LEU A 41 -6.06 10.92 -11.34
C LEU A 41 -7.45 11.07 -11.95
N ASN A 42 -8.20 10.00 -12.11
CA ASN A 42 -9.52 10.01 -12.75
C ASN A 42 -10.52 11.03 -12.11
N PRO A 43 -10.67 11.13 -10.77
CA PRO A 43 -11.56 12.13 -10.18
C PRO A 43 -11.09 13.56 -10.47
N LEU A 44 -9.78 13.79 -10.45
CA LEU A 44 -9.21 15.11 -10.76
C LEU A 44 -9.46 15.47 -12.23
N ALA A 45 -9.24 14.53 -13.15
CA ALA A 45 -9.49 14.74 -14.58
C ALA A 45 -10.98 14.97 -14.86
N LYS A 46 -11.89 14.25 -14.20
CA LYS A 46 -13.33 14.48 -14.31
C LYS A 46 -13.73 15.83 -13.75
N PHE A 47 -13.21 16.21 -12.59
CA PHE A 47 -13.46 17.51 -11.99
C PHE A 47 -13.03 18.64 -12.92
N ILE A 48 -11.84 18.55 -13.52
CA ILE A 48 -11.32 19.52 -14.49
C ILE A 48 -12.20 19.58 -15.73
N HIS A 49 -12.58 18.43 -16.30
CA HIS A 49 -13.44 18.33 -17.48
C HIS A 49 -14.83 18.97 -17.26
N GLU A 50 -15.40 18.78 -16.07
CA GLU A 50 -16.77 19.22 -15.77
C GLU A 50 -16.85 20.70 -15.35
N HIS A 51 -15.83 21.21 -14.62
CA HIS A 51 -15.89 22.53 -13.99
C HIS A 51 -15.07 23.60 -14.72
N ILE A 52 -14.02 23.22 -15.47
CA ILE A 52 -13.19 24.20 -16.18
C ILE A 52 -13.69 24.37 -17.61
N ARG A 53 -14.07 25.61 -17.95
CA ARG A 53 -14.46 26.03 -19.32
C ARG A 53 -13.29 26.77 -19.96
N VAL A 54 -12.91 26.37 -21.17
CA VAL A 54 -11.74 26.93 -21.86
C VAL A 54 -11.97 28.39 -22.33
N CYS A 55 -13.23 28.81 -22.57
CA CYS A 55 -13.61 30.19 -22.90
C CYS A 55 -15.03 30.49 -22.46
N ARG A 56 -15.31 31.80 -22.22
CA ARG A 56 -16.66 32.31 -21.93
C ARG A 56 -17.58 32.04 -23.14
N GLY A 57 -18.38 30.97 -23.05
CA GLY A 57 -19.36 30.61 -24.10
C GLY A 57 -19.06 29.31 -24.88
N MET A 58 -17.98 28.61 -24.64
CA MET A 58 -17.63 27.35 -25.33
C MET A 58 -17.86 26.08 -24.49
N ALA A 59 -17.89 24.94 -25.20
CA ALA A 59 -18.06 23.59 -24.68
C ALA A 59 -17.12 23.22 -23.52
N LYS A 60 -17.49 22.23 -22.72
CA LYS A 60 -16.65 21.62 -21.67
C LYS A 60 -15.26 21.31 -22.22
N MET A 61 -14.23 21.45 -21.37
CA MET A 61 -12.84 21.11 -21.74
C MET A 61 -12.77 19.69 -22.29
N PRO A 62 -12.07 19.41 -23.40
CA PRO A 62 -11.85 18.06 -23.89
C PRO A 62 -11.23 17.17 -22.80
N TYR A 63 -11.74 15.94 -22.66
CA TYR A 63 -11.30 15.05 -21.59
C TYR A 63 -9.80 14.70 -21.68
N ASP A 64 -9.26 14.63 -22.90
CA ASP A 64 -7.82 14.41 -23.13
C ASP A 64 -6.95 15.50 -22.52
N ILE A 65 -7.37 16.77 -22.66
CA ILE A 65 -6.67 17.91 -22.08
C ILE A 65 -6.80 17.90 -20.55
N ALA A 66 -7.99 17.54 -20.03
CA ALA A 66 -8.19 17.40 -18.60
C ALA A 66 -7.28 16.32 -17.99
N ILE A 67 -7.04 15.19 -18.68
CA ILE A 67 -6.07 14.17 -18.26
C ILE A 67 -4.66 14.78 -18.22
N LEU A 68 -4.21 15.47 -19.27
CA LEU A 68 -2.87 16.07 -19.32
C LEU A 68 -2.65 17.09 -18.19
N ILE A 69 -3.65 17.95 -17.91
CA ILE A 69 -3.59 18.90 -16.80
C ILE A 69 -3.51 18.15 -15.47
N SER A 70 -4.25 17.05 -15.30
CA SER A 70 -4.18 16.22 -14.10
C SER A 70 -2.78 15.61 -13.89
N PHE A 71 -2.12 15.21 -14.97
CA PHE A 71 -0.72 14.77 -14.91
C PHE A 71 0.22 15.92 -14.53
N ALA A 72 0.04 17.11 -15.09
CA ALA A 72 0.87 18.27 -14.73
C ALA A 72 0.72 18.65 -13.25
N ILE A 73 -0.51 18.66 -12.73
CA ILE A 73 -0.78 18.88 -11.31
C ILE A 73 -0.13 17.79 -10.46
N PHE A 74 -0.27 16.52 -10.86
CA PHE A 74 0.32 15.38 -10.16
C PHE A 74 1.85 15.49 -10.10
N ILE A 75 2.51 15.80 -11.22
CA ILE A 75 3.96 16.01 -11.29
C ILE A 75 4.37 17.17 -10.37
N GLY A 76 3.61 18.27 -10.35
CA GLY A 76 3.83 19.38 -9.43
C GLY A 76 3.74 18.99 -7.97
N ILE A 77 2.73 18.20 -7.61
CA ILE A 77 2.55 17.65 -6.23
C ILE A 77 3.73 16.72 -5.88
N VAL A 78 4.10 15.80 -6.79
CA VAL A 78 5.25 14.90 -6.58
C VAL A 78 6.55 15.67 -6.39
N TYR A 79 6.78 16.70 -7.20
CA TYR A 79 7.94 17.59 -7.04
C TYR A 79 7.97 18.25 -5.66
N MET A 80 6.84 18.80 -5.21
CA MET A 80 6.72 19.41 -3.88
C MET A 80 6.98 18.40 -2.76
N ILE A 81 6.45 17.18 -2.90
CA ILE A 81 6.71 16.08 -1.95
C ILE A 81 8.20 15.72 -1.93
N ILE A 82 8.83 15.60 -3.09
CA ILE A 82 10.26 15.29 -3.18
C ILE A 82 11.09 16.35 -2.46
N VAL A 83 10.89 17.62 -2.77
CA VAL A 83 11.70 18.71 -2.22
C VAL A 83 11.48 18.91 -0.72
N HIS A 84 10.23 18.87 -0.25
CA HIS A 84 9.90 19.25 1.13
C HIS A 84 9.80 18.06 2.10
N ILE A 85 9.63 16.85 1.59
CA ILE A 85 9.47 15.65 2.41
C ILE A 85 10.60 14.66 2.17
N VAL A 86 10.84 14.24 0.90
CA VAL A 86 11.81 13.18 0.61
C VAL A 86 13.25 13.64 0.84
N VAL A 87 13.61 14.85 0.49
CA VAL A 87 14.98 15.36 0.69
C VAL A 87 15.32 15.48 2.19
N PRO A 88 14.50 16.12 3.06
CA PRO A 88 14.73 16.10 4.51
C PRO A 88 14.71 14.67 5.08
N PHE A 89 13.79 13.83 4.64
CA PHE A 89 13.71 12.42 5.05
C PHE A 89 15.01 11.66 4.79
N ILE A 90 15.63 11.80 3.61
CA ILE A 90 16.89 11.12 3.30
C ILE A 90 18.00 11.55 4.27
N GLY A 91 18.02 12.83 4.67
CA GLY A 91 18.96 13.36 5.66
C GLY A 91 18.79 12.73 7.04
N GLU A 92 17.56 12.79 7.57
CA GLU A 92 17.21 12.17 8.86
C GLU A 92 17.39 10.64 8.83
N PHE A 93 17.01 10.00 7.72
CA PHE A 93 17.09 8.56 7.58
C PHE A 93 18.55 8.07 7.60
N ARG A 94 19.46 8.77 6.93
CA ARG A 94 20.90 8.46 7.00
C ARG A 94 21.45 8.61 8.42
N ALA A 95 21.03 9.65 9.13
CA ALA A 95 21.43 9.87 10.53
C ALA A 95 20.86 8.76 11.43
N PHE A 96 19.60 8.38 11.23
CA PHE A 96 18.95 7.27 11.92
C PHE A 96 19.71 5.95 11.73
N VAL A 97 20.00 5.56 10.46
CA VAL A 97 20.70 4.31 10.16
C VAL A 97 22.10 4.27 10.78
N LYS A 98 22.83 5.38 10.70
CA LYS A 98 24.15 5.48 11.31
C LYS A 98 24.10 5.40 12.84
N GLY A 99 23.06 5.90 13.46
CA GLY A 99 22.88 5.90 14.91
C GLY A 99 22.40 4.55 15.48
N ILE A 100 21.87 3.62 14.68
CA ILE A 100 21.35 2.34 15.17
C ILE A 100 22.38 1.53 15.98
N PRO A 101 23.64 1.33 15.56
CA PRO A 101 24.63 0.61 16.37
C PRO A 101 24.85 1.24 17.75
N ASP A 102 24.97 2.57 17.79
CA ASP A 102 25.17 3.30 19.04
C ASP A 102 23.93 3.19 19.95
N MET A 103 22.72 3.19 19.36
CA MET A 103 21.46 2.99 20.07
C MET A 103 21.38 1.58 20.67
N VAL A 104 21.78 0.54 19.95
CA VAL A 104 21.79 -0.84 20.44
C VAL A 104 22.73 -0.95 21.64
N THR A 105 23.94 -0.39 21.53
CA THR A 105 24.92 -0.39 22.64
C THR A 105 24.42 0.39 23.85
N ALA A 106 23.77 1.54 23.64
CA ALA A 106 23.19 2.35 24.70
C ALA A 106 22.06 1.60 25.45
N VAL A 107 21.18 0.89 24.71
CA VAL A 107 20.15 0.05 25.35
C VAL A 107 20.78 -1.06 26.18
N GLN A 108 21.80 -1.75 25.64
CA GLN A 108 22.49 -2.80 26.39
C GLN A 108 23.13 -2.28 27.67
N GLN A 109 23.69 -1.06 27.67
CA GLN A 109 24.24 -0.42 28.85
C GLN A 109 23.18 0.06 29.84
N ALA A 110 21.98 0.40 29.36
CA ALA A 110 20.88 0.81 30.23
C ALA A 110 20.19 -0.35 30.97
N ILE A 111 20.32 -1.59 30.50
CA ILE A 111 19.70 -2.78 31.11
C ILE A 111 20.06 -2.93 32.60
N PRO A 112 21.35 -2.86 33.01
CA PRO A 112 21.73 -2.98 34.44
C PRO A 112 21.13 -1.88 35.31
N GLU A 113 20.97 -0.68 34.77
CA GLU A 113 20.38 0.47 35.49
C GLU A 113 18.86 0.23 35.71
N ILE A 114 18.15 -0.25 34.66
CA ILE A 114 16.74 -0.62 34.74
C ILE A 114 16.55 -1.79 35.71
N GLU A 115 17.44 -2.77 35.72
CA GLU A 115 17.42 -3.88 36.67
C GLU A 115 17.53 -3.41 38.12
N ARG A 116 18.39 -2.42 38.38
CA ARG A 116 18.55 -1.83 39.75
C ARG A 116 17.32 -1.01 40.15
N GLN A 117 16.79 -0.19 39.24
CA GLN A 117 15.69 0.72 39.50
C GLN A 117 14.38 -0.02 39.83
N TYR A 118 14.12 -1.13 39.16
CA TYR A 118 12.88 -1.90 39.31
C TYR A 118 13.04 -3.18 40.12
N GLN A 119 14.17 -3.34 40.85
CA GLN A 119 14.47 -4.53 41.66
C GLN A 119 14.30 -5.85 40.89
N LEU A 120 14.57 -5.82 39.59
CA LEU A 120 14.51 -7.00 38.69
C LEU A 120 15.65 -8.01 38.95
N SER A 121 16.43 -7.82 40.04
CA SER A 121 17.48 -8.74 40.52
C SER A 121 16.95 -10.16 40.79
N LEU A 122 15.62 -10.28 40.98
CA LEU A 122 14.91 -11.57 41.13
C LEU A 122 14.59 -12.28 39.84
N MET A 123 14.89 -11.67 38.66
CA MET A 123 14.66 -12.34 37.36
C MET A 123 15.63 -13.51 37.15
N PRO A 124 15.13 -14.66 36.71
CA PRO A 124 15.96 -15.78 36.33
C PRO A 124 16.98 -15.39 35.24
N PRO A 125 18.21 -15.94 35.22
CA PRO A 125 19.22 -15.66 34.21
C PRO A 125 18.71 -15.86 32.76
N GLU A 126 17.79 -16.82 32.58
CA GLU A 126 17.16 -17.11 31.30
C GLU A 126 16.33 -15.94 30.78
N ALA A 127 15.59 -15.26 31.66
CA ALA A 127 14.79 -14.08 31.31
C ALA A 127 15.68 -12.89 30.91
N LYS A 128 16.81 -12.68 31.59
CA LYS A 128 17.80 -11.64 31.23
C LYS A 128 18.40 -11.89 29.85
N ASN A 129 18.82 -13.14 29.60
CA ASN A 129 19.37 -13.55 28.33
C ASN A 129 18.34 -13.41 27.20
N PHE A 130 17.06 -13.70 27.48
CA PHE A 130 15.97 -13.54 26.54
C PHE A 130 15.76 -12.05 26.17
N ILE A 131 15.72 -11.15 27.15
CA ILE A 131 15.59 -9.69 26.93
C ILE A 131 16.78 -9.17 26.10
N SER A 132 18.02 -9.57 26.45
CA SER A 132 19.21 -9.16 25.70
C SER A 132 19.20 -9.63 24.25
N ARG A 133 18.72 -10.86 24.00
CA ARG A 133 18.55 -11.38 22.64
C ARG A 133 17.49 -10.59 21.87
N ILE A 134 16.32 -10.32 22.47
CA ILE A 134 15.28 -9.51 21.83
C ILE A 134 15.83 -8.14 21.43
N ILE A 135 16.61 -7.47 22.29
CA ILE A 135 17.17 -6.16 21.98
C ILE A 135 18.17 -6.24 20.82
N GLN A 136 19.01 -7.28 20.79
CA GLN A 136 19.89 -7.51 19.64
C GLN A 136 19.13 -7.79 18.37
N ASP A 137 18.14 -8.69 18.43
CA ASP A 137 17.32 -9.07 17.27
C ASP A 137 16.54 -7.87 16.74
N VAL A 138 15.98 -7.02 17.62
CA VAL A 138 15.29 -5.77 17.24
C VAL A 138 16.26 -4.78 16.59
N GLY A 139 17.47 -4.62 17.14
CA GLY A 139 18.52 -3.78 16.55
C GLY A 139 18.94 -4.26 15.15
N GLU A 140 19.22 -5.55 15.00
CA GLU A 140 19.55 -6.15 13.71
C GLU A 140 18.41 -6.06 12.71
N TYR A 141 17.17 -6.30 13.16
CA TYR A 141 15.98 -6.17 12.34
C TYR A 141 15.78 -4.74 11.86
N THR A 142 15.94 -3.76 12.76
CA THR A 142 15.84 -2.33 12.44
C THR A 142 16.90 -1.94 11.41
N LEU A 143 18.12 -2.42 11.55
CA LEU A 143 19.20 -2.23 10.55
C LEU A 143 18.84 -2.85 9.21
N LYS A 144 18.35 -4.10 9.19
CA LYS A 144 17.94 -4.78 7.95
C LYS A 144 16.82 -4.04 7.24
N VAL A 145 15.79 -3.59 7.99
CA VAL A 145 14.68 -2.79 7.45
C VAL A 145 15.19 -1.46 6.90
N ALA A 146 16.08 -0.79 7.61
CA ALA A 146 16.66 0.46 7.17
C ALA A 146 17.53 0.30 5.91
N GLN A 147 18.40 -0.70 5.86
CA GLN A 147 19.24 -1.01 4.67
C GLN A 147 18.37 -1.41 3.48
N PHE A 148 17.34 -2.23 3.71
CA PHE A 148 16.39 -2.61 2.69
C PHE A 148 15.62 -1.40 2.14
N SER A 149 15.18 -0.50 3.00
CA SER A 149 14.47 0.74 2.60
C SER A 149 15.37 1.65 1.77
N LEU A 150 16.67 1.78 2.13
CA LEU A 150 17.65 2.50 1.30
C LEU A 150 17.83 1.83 -0.06
N SER A 151 18.03 0.52 -0.09
CA SER A 151 18.21 -0.20 -1.35
C SER A 151 16.98 -0.13 -2.23
N ALA A 152 15.78 -0.17 -1.64
CA ALA A 152 14.52 0.01 -2.35
C ALA A 152 14.39 1.42 -2.95
N ILE A 153 14.77 2.48 -2.22
CA ILE A 153 14.77 3.86 -2.72
C ILE A 153 15.73 4.01 -3.91
N PHE A 154 16.95 3.45 -3.82
CA PHE A 154 17.91 3.51 -4.91
C PHE A 154 17.53 2.63 -6.10
N SER A 155 16.96 1.44 -5.87
CA SER A 155 16.44 0.57 -6.93
C SER A 155 15.25 1.23 -7.65
N PHE A 156 14.39 1.96 -6.92
CA PHE A 156 13.32 2.73 -7.52
C PHE A 156 13.86 3.82 -8.47
N ALA A 157 14.95 4.48 -8.12
CA ALA A 157 15.61 5.46 -8.98
C ALA A 157 16.19 4.86 -10.28
N SER A 158 16.64 3.60 -10.25
CA SER A 158 17.14 2.90 -11.46
C SER A 158 16.01 2.42 -12.38
N THR A 159 14.80 2.23 -11.86
CA THR A 159 13.59 1.84 -12.59
C THR A 159 12.92 3.02 -13.33
N VAL A 160 13.53 4.22 -13.31
CA VAL A 160 12.98 5.43 -13.99
C VAL A 160 12.72 5.19 -15.48
N VAL A 161 13.50 4.34 -16.14
CA VAL A 161 13.29 3.99 -17.56
C VAL A 161 11.95 3.24 -17.75
N GLU A 162 11.60 2.36 -16.81
CA GLU A 162 10.31 1.66 -16.84
C GLU A 162 9.15 2.60 -16.52
N LEU A 163 9.39 3.65 -15.72
CA LEU A 163 8.41 4.67 -15.36
C LEU A 163 7.99 5.56 -16.55
N ILE A 164 8.77 5.64 -17.64
CA ILE A 164 8.39 6.37 -18.86
C ILE A 164 7.12 5.76 -19.49
N VAL A 165 6.94 4.46 -19.38
CA VAL A 165 5.78 3.74 -19.94
C VAL A 165 4.51 3.99 -19.10
N VAL A 166 4.64 4.20 -17.80
CA VAL A 166 3.52 4.38 -16.87
C VAL A 166 2.59 5.54 -17.24
N PRO A 167 3.04 6.78 -17.54
CA PRO A 167 2.16 7.85 -17.97
C PRO A 167 1.37 7.52 -19.23
N PHE A 168 1.98 6.84 -20.21
CA PHE A 168 1.31 6.43 -21.44
C PHE A 168 0.20 5.42 -21.14
N ILE A 169 0.50 4.35 -20.41
CA ILE A 169 -0.49 3.34 -20.06
C ILE A 169 -1.61 3.98 -19.24
N THR A 170 -1.28 4.83 -18.26
CA THR A 170 -2.27 5.55 -17.42
C THR A 170 -3.18 6.42 -18.28
N PHE A 171 -2.62 7.19 -19.22
CA PHE A 171 -3.40 8.03 -20.13
C PHE A 171 -4.41 7.19 -20.92
N TYR A 172 -3.97 6.07 -21.52
CA TYR A 172 -4.84 5.19 -22.27
C TYR A 172 -5.88 4.49 -21.40
N MET A 173 -5.52 4.08 -20.17
CA MET A 173 -6.46 3.51 -19.20
C MET A 173 -7.54 4.51 -18.81
N MET A 174 -7.20 5.77 -18.60
CA MET A 174 -8.16 6.82 -18.29
C MET A 174 -9.04 7.17 -19.49
N LYS A 175 -8.46 7.28 -20.68
CA LYS A 175 -9.16 7.67 -21.91
C LYS A 175 -10.07 6.57 -22.46
N ARG A 176 -9.60 5.32 -22.46
CA ARG A 176 -10.25 4.18 -23.11
C ARG A 176 -10.41 2.94 -22.23
N GLY A 177 -10.44 3.09 -20.90
CA GLY A 177 -10.54 1.96 -19.97
C GLY A 177 -11.76 1.07 -20.25
N SER A 178 -12.92 1.66 -20.53
CA SER A 178 -14.12 0.93 -20.90
C SER A 178 -13.96 0.12 -22.19
N TYR A 179 -13.20 0.62 -23.17
CA TYR A 179 -12.93 -0.11 -24.42
C TYR A 179 -12.18 -1.42 -24.15
N PHE A 180 -11.15 -1.40 -23.31
CA PHE A 180 -10.41 -2.62 -22.96
C PHE A 180 -11.30 -3.66 -22.28
N VAL A 181 -12.19 -3.22 -21.40
CA VAL A 181 -13.16 -4.11 -20.74
C VAL A 181 -14.11 -4.71 -21.79
N HIS A 182 -14.66 -3.91 -22.71
CA HIS A 182 -15.55 -4.42 -23.77
C HIS A 182 -14.83 -5.41 -24.71
N VAL A 183 -13.59 -5.12 -25.11
CA VAL A 183 -12.77 -6.04 -25.91
C VAL A 183 -12.58 -7.36 -25.18
N PHE A 184 -12.23 -7.31 -23.90
CA PHE A 184 -12.06 -8.52 -23.08
C PHE A 184 -13.38 -9.33 -22.97
N ILE A 185 -14.50 -8.66 -22.71
CA ILE A 185 -15.81 -9.31 -22.65
C ILE A 185 -16.17 -9.96 -24.00
N GLY A 186 -15.81 -9.34 -25.12
CA GLY A 186 -16.03 -9.84 -26.46
C GLY A 186 -15.34 -11.18 -26.80
N PHE A 187 -14.37 -11.63 -25.97
CA PHE A 187 -13.80 -12.98 -26.10
C PHE A 187 -14.75 -14.09 -25.62
N PHE A 188 -15.76 -13.72 -24.81
CA PHE A 188 -16.71 -14.66 -24.24
C PHE A 188 -18.02 -14.70 -25.06
N PRO A 189 -18.80 -15.80 -24.98
CA PRO A 189 -20.10 -15.88 -25.62
C PRO A 189 -21.07 -14.82 -25.08
N ASP A 190 -21.94 -14.28 -25.95
CA ASP A 190 -22.87 -13.15 -25.65
C ASP A 190 -23.71 -13.35 -24.41
N ARG A 191 -24.09 -14.60 -24.11
CA ARG A 191 -24.87 -14.96 -22.89
C ARG A 191 -24.17 -14.56 -21.57
N PHE A 192 -22.85 -14.38 -21.58
CA PHE A 192 -22.07 -14.00 -20.40
C PHE A 192 -21.75 -12.50 -20.34
N HIS A 193 -21.95 -11.74 -21.44
CA HIS A 193 -21.51 -10.35 -21.53
C HIS A 193 -22.06 -9.50 -20.39
N HIS A 194 -23.38 -9.53 -20.16
CA HIS A 194 -24.01 -8.75 -19.10
C HIS A 194 -23.49 -9.13 -17.69
N HIS A 195 -23.24 -10.41 -17.48
CA HIS A 195 -22.74 -10.90 -16.19
C HIS A 195 -21.28 -10.46 -15.97
N LEU A 196 -20.44 -10.57 -17.00
CA LEU A 196 -19.06 -10.10 -16.96
C LEU A 196 -18.97 -8.58 -16.75
N GLU A 197 -19.83 -7.79 -17.42
CA GLU A 197 -19.91 -6.36 -17.17
C GLU A 197 -20.20 -6.04 -15.70
N THR A 198 -21.09 -6.80 -15.07
CA THR A 198 -21.44 -6.64 -13.66
C THR A 198 -20.22 -6.93 -12.78
N ILE A 199 -19.49 -8.02 -13.06
CA ILE A 199 -18.26 -8.38 -12.34
C ILE A 199 -17.22 -7.25 -12.48
N PHE A 200 -16.98 -6.76 -13.69
CA PHE A 200 -15.99 -5.68 -13.90
C PHE A 200 -16.39 -4.38 -13.22
N LYS A 201 -17.68 -4.02 -13.23
CA LYS A 201 -18.18 -2.84 -12.50
C LYS A 201 -17.96 -2.97 -11.00
N GLU A 202 -18.25 -4.14 -10.45
CA GLU A 202 -18.05 -4.42 -9.02
C GLU A 202 -16.56 -4.38 -8.63
N ILE A 203 -15.69 -5.04 -9.40
CA ILE A 203 -14.23 -5.00 -9.21
C ILE A 203 -13.72 -3.56 -9.30
N HIS A 204 -14.15 -2.82 -10.31
CA HIS A 204 -13.72 -1.43 -10.50
C HIS A 204 -14.14 -0.55 -9.30
N PHE A 205 -15.39 -0.67 -8.84
CA PHE A 205 -15.88 0.06 -7.68
C PHE A 205 -15.09 -0.27 -6.42
N MET A 206 -14.90 -1.55 -6.15
CA MET A 206 -14.17 -2.04 -4.98
C MET A 206 -12.69 -1.60 -4.99
N LEU A 207 -11.98 -1.77 -6.13
CA LEU A 207 -10.58 -1.34 -6.25
C LEU A 207 -10.42 0.17 -6.07
N ASN A 208 -11.32 0.98 -6.66
CA ASN A 208 -11.31 2.43 -6.48
C ASN A 208 -11.46 2.84 -5.01
N ALA A 209 -12.43 2.24 -4.32
CA ALA A 209 -12.68 2.56 -2.93
C ALA A 209 -11.52 2.13 -2.04
N TYR A 210 -11.00 0.90 -2.23
CA TYR A 210 -9.88 0.39 -1.45
C TYR A 210 -8.61 1.23 -1.65
N LEU A 211 -8.18 1.42 -2.90
CA LEU A 211 -6.92 2.11 -3.18
C LEU A 211 -6.92 3.54 -2.66
N ARG A 212 -8.05 4.26 -2.84
CA ARG A 212 -8.19 5.61 -2.28
C ARG A 212 -8.20 5.61 -0.76
N GLY A 213 -8.97 4.71 -0.16
CA GLY A 213 -9.05 4.56 1.28
C GLY A 213 -7.67 4.24 1.88
N GLN A 214 -6.96 3.27 1.29
CA GLN A 214 -5.63 2.85 1.77
C GLN A 214 -4.59 3.96 1.67
N LEU A 215 -4.54 4.68 0.54
CA LEU A 215 -3.60 5.79 0.37
C LEU A 215 -3.90 6.93 1.35
N LEU A 216 -5.18 7.27 1.52
CA LEU A 216 -5.57 8.31 2.48
C LEU A 216 -5.24 7.88 3.91
N LEU A 217 -5.50 6.62 4.26
CA LEU A 217 -5.15 6.05 5.56
C LEU A 217 -3.65 6.13 5.81
N SER A 218 -2.82 5.70 4.85
CA SER A 218 -1.36 5.78 4.93
C SER A 218 -0.85 7.22 5.16
N VAL A 219 -1.43 8.20 4.49
CA VAL A 219 -1.08 9.62 4.67
C VAL A 219 -1.50 10.11 6.05
N ILE A 220 -2.70 9.76 6.51
CA ILE A 220 -3.19 10.11 7.86
C ILE A 220 -2.28 9.49 8.92
N MET A 221 -1.94 8.21 8.79
CA MET A 221 -1.09 7.51 9.76
C MET A 221 0.33 8.08 9.76
N ALA A 222 0.91 8.37 8.59
CA ALA A 222 2.20 9.05 8.50
C ALA A 222 2.19 10.37 9.28
N PHE A 223 1.15 11.17 9.10
CA PHE A 223 1.02 12.48 9.74
C PHE A 223 0.76 12.37 11.25
N VAL A 224 -0.14 11.49 11.68
CA VAL A 224 -0.47 11.26 13.09
C VAL A 224 0.75 10.77 13.86
N VAL A 225 1.47 9.79 13.31
CA VAL A 225 2.68 9.24 13.93
C VAL A 225 3.80 10.28 13.95
N PHE A 226 4.00 11.02 12.86
CA PHE A 226 4.94 12.15 12.83
C PHE A 226 4.67 13.14 13.96
N LEU A 227 3.43 13.63 14.08
CA LEU A 227 3.06 14.61 15.13
C LEU A 227 3.20 14.01 16.53
N GLY A 228 2.83 12.74 16.72
CA GLY A 228 3.00 12.06 18.00
C GLY A 228 4.46 11.98 18.43
N MET A 229 5.33 11.52 17.53
CA MET A 229 6.76 11.42 17.82
C MET A 229 7.42 12.78 18.02
N TRP A 230 7.05 13.76 17.19
CA TRP A 230 7.51 15.14 17.35
C TRP A 230 7.10 15.75 18.68
N SER A 231 5.84 15.59 19.10
CA SER A 231 5.32 16.12 20.38
C SER A 231 5.98 15.47 21.60
N MET A 232 6.43 14.22 21.49
CA MET A 232 7.12 13.49 22.55
C MET A 232 8.65 13.67 22.51
N ASN A 233 9.17 14.50 21.60
CA ASN A 233 10.61 14.69 21.34
C ASN A 233 11.37 13.40 21.04
N ILE A 234 10.72 12.44 20.37
CA ILE A 234 11.38 11.25 19.87
C ILE A 234 12.26 11.63 18.67
N PRO A 235 13.53 11.21 18.61
CA PRO A 235 14.42 11.52 17.50
C PRO A 235 13.90 10.94 16.18
N TYR A 236 14.20 11.63 15.09
CA TYR A 236 13.81 11.24 13.72
C TYR A 236 12.29 11.11 13.49
N PRO A 237 11.47 12.09 13.93
CA PRO A 237 10.02 11.97 13.85
C PRO A 237 9.51 11.86 12.42
N LEU A 238 10.15 12.53 11.45
CA LEU A 238 9.79 12.46 10.03
C LEU A 238 10.05 11.05 9.47
N VAL A 239 11.17 10.46 9.81
CA VAL A 239 11.52 9.09 9.39
C VAL A 239 10.48 8.10 9.93
N ILE A 240 10.16 8.16 11.22
CA ILE A 240 9.22 7.26 11.87
C ILE A 240 7.82 7.44 11.28
N GLY A 241 7.37 8.68 11.09
CA GLY A 241 6.06 8.96 10.51
C GLY A 241 5.92 8.43 9.08
N LEU A 242 6.90 8.69 8.21
CA LEU A 242 6.87 8.20 6.84
C LEU A 242 6.98 6.67 6.77
N LEU A 243 7.84 6.05 7.57
CA LEU A 243 7.92 4.60 7.67
C LEU A 243 6.58 4.01 8.13
N ALA A 244 5.95 4.58 9.16
CA ALA A 244 4.63 4.14 9.62
C ALA A 244 3.60 4.20 8.48
N GLY A 245 3.54 5.30 7.72
CA GLY A 245 2.62 5.44 6.59
C GLY A 245 2.87 4.44 5.47
N VAL A 246 4.13 4.14 5.16
CA VAL A 246 4.47 3.13 4.13
C VAL A 246 4.12 1.72 4.61
N VAL A 247 4.49 1.40 5.84
CA VAL A 247 4.25 0.05 6.40
C VAL A 247 2.75 -0.17 6.65
N GLU A 248 1.96 0.89 6.90
CA GLU A 248 0.48 0.85 6.99
C GLU A 248 -0.18 0.26 5.75
N MET A 249 0.48 0.34 4.58
CA MET A 249 -0.02 -0.29 3.37
C MET A 249 0.00 -1.83 3.41
N ILE A 250 0.70 -2.42 4.38
CA ILE A 250 0.72 -3.87 4.63
C ILE A 250 -0.35 -4.20 5.68
N PRO A 251 -1.46 -4.82 5.29
CA PRO A 251 -2.57 -5.05 6.20
C PRO A 251 -2.19 -5.94 7.39
N LEU A 252 -2.72 -5.63 8.57
CA LEU A 252 -2.55 -6.35 9.84
C LEU A 252 -1.14 -6.32 10.43
N ILE A 253 -0.10 -6.47 9.63
CA ILE A 253 1.30 -6.58 10.06
C ILE A 253 1.94 -5.19 10.13
N GLY A 254 1.53 -4.30 9.24
CA GLY A 254 2.09 -2.96 9.09
C GLY A 254 2.15 -2.16 10.38
N PRO A 255 1.04 -1.94 11.06
CA PRO A 255 1.01 -1.18 12.32
C PRO A 255 1.91 -1.75 13.43
N ILE A 256 2.03 -3.08 13.50
CA ILE A 256 2.89 -3.76 14.49
C ILE A 256 4.37 -3.48 14.17
N ILE A 257 4.77 -3.67 12.91
CA ILE A 257 6.14 -3.41 12.47
C ILE A 257 6.48 -1.93 12.62
N GLY A 258 5.56 -1.04 12.28
CA GLY A 258 5.73 0.41 12.39
C GLY A 258 5.92 0.93 13.81
N ALA A 259 5.43 0.20 14.82
CA ALA A 259 5.58 0.56 16.22
C ALA A 259 6.97 0.21 16.81
N ILE A 260 7.70 -0.74 16.21
CA ILE A 260 8.96 -1.26 16.76
C ILE A 260 10.04 -0.16 16.85
N PRO A 261 10.39 0.58 15.78
CA PRO A 261 11.45 1.59 15.85
C PRO A 261 11.18 2.71 16.86
N PRO A 262 9.99 3.33 16.94
CA PRO A 262 9.74 4.39 17.90
C PRO A 262 9.71 3.90 19.36
N ILE A 263 9.23 2.69 19.64
CA ILE A 263 9.28 2.11 20.98
C ILE A 263 10.75 1.88 21.41
N PHE A 264 11.58 1.41 20.48
CA PHE A 264 13.01 1.22 20.71
C PHE A 264 13.72 2.55 21.00
N LEU A 265 13.45 3.60 20.20
CA LEU A 265 14.01 4.94 20.44
C LEU A 265 13.53 5.56 21.75
N ALA A 266 12.26 5.33 22.11
CA ALA A 266 11.69 5.83 23.36
C ALA A 266 12.31 5.15 24.60
N LEU A 267 12.69 3.87 24.49
CA LEU A 267 13.39 3.15 25.56
C LEU A 267 14.72 3.82 25.92
N LEU A 268 15.45 4.36 24.93
CA LEU A 268 16.68 5.11 25.17
C LEU A 268 16.50 6.40 25.96
N GLN A 269 15.30 7.00 25.87
CA GLN A 269 14.95 8.22 26.64
C GLN A 269 14.42 7.90 28.04
N GLY A 270 14.13 6.63 28.31
CA GLY A 270 13.64 6.14 29.59
C GLY A 270 12.29 5.42 29.49
N THR A 271 12.05 4.58 30.49
CA THR A 271 10.84 3.73 30.56
C THR A 271 9.53 4.52 30.58
N GLY A 272 9.53 5.71 31.17
CA GLY A 272 8.34 6.59 31.18
C GLY A 272 7.99 7.11 29.77
N VAL A 273 8.99 7.43 28.93
CA VAL A 273 8.77 7.86 27.56
C VAL A 273 8.32 6.66 26.70
N MET A 274 8.95 5.51 26.88
CA MET A 274 8.55 4.27 26.22
C MET A 274 7.07 3.94 26.50
N ALA A 275 6.63 4.02 27.77
CA ALA A 275 5.24 3.79 28.14
C ALA A 275 4.28 4.76 27.39
N LYS A 276 4.63 6.04 27.31
CA LYS A 276 3.83 7.04 26.55
C LYS A 276 3.73 6.67 25.07
N VAL A 277 4.81 6.25 24.43
CA VAL A 277 4.81 5.84 23.03
C VAL A 277 3.98 4.57 22.80
N ILE A 278 4.07 3.59 23.70
CA ILE A 278 3.24 2.38 23.62
C ILE A 278 1.75 2.74 23.73
N ILE A 279 1.38 3.57 24.74
CA ILE A 279 -0.01 4.03 24.92
C ILE A 279 -0.48 4.81 23.69
N PHE A 280 0.36 5.68 23.11
CA PHE A 280 0.05 6.41 21.88
C PHE A 280 -0.25 5.44 20.73
N TYR A 281 0.59 4.43 20.49
CA TYR A 281 0.35 3.45 19.42
C TYR A 281 -0.91 2.63 19.67
N ILE A 282 -1.20 2.24 20.90
CA ILE A 282 -2.47 1.56 21.23
C ILE A 282 -3.67 2.46 20.88
N ILE A 283 -3.63 3.74 21.24
CA ILE A 283 -4.72 4.68 20.92
C ILE A 283 -4.86 4.86 19.41
N VAL A 284 -3.75 5.07 18.70
CA VAL A 284 -3.74 5.24 17.25
C VAL A 284 -4.30 3.99 16.56
N GLN A 285 -3.91 2.80 17.03
CA GLN A 285 -4.41 1.53 16.49
C GLN A 285 -5.92 1.35 16.72
N GLN A 286 -6.43 1.76 17.88
CA GLN A 286 -7.87 1.74 18.16
C GLN A 286 -8.63 2.73 17.27
N LEU A 287 -8.07 3.93 17.04
CA LEU A 287 -8.64 4.91 16.12
C LEU A 287 -8.61 4.40 14.68
N ASP A 288 -7.55 3.72 14.26
CA ASP A 288 -7.47 3.12 12.94
C ASP A 288 -8.56 2.08 12.73
N GLY A 289 -8.62 1.06 13.57
CA GLY A 289 -9.55 -0.06 13.38
C GLY A 289 -11.02 0.32 13.55
N HIS A 290 -11.35 1.28 14.42
CA HIS A 290 -12.73 1.61 14.77
C HIS A 290 -13.25 2.89 14.10
N PHE A 291 -12.38 3.79 13.66
CA PHE A 291 -12.79 5.08 13.11
C PHE A 291 -12.30 5.31 11.68
N PHE A 292 -10.98 5.23 11.43
CA PHE A 292 -10.43 5.56 10.12
C PHE A 292 -10.80 4.52 9.07
N MET A 293 -10.54 3.25 9.34
CA MET A 293 -10.79 2.17 8.38
C MET A 293 -12.27 2.07 7.97
N PRO A 294 -13.26 2.04 8.89
CA PRO A 294 -14.67 2.03 8.52
C PRO A 294 -15.13 3.30 7.77
N LYS A 295 -14.59 4.46 8.12
CA LYS A 295 -14.97 5.73 7.50
C LYS A 295 -14.37 5.90 6.11
N LEU A 296 -13.17 5.40 5.86
CA LEU A 296 -12.44 5.56 4.60
C LEU A 296 -12.76 4.47 3.60
N MET A 297 -12.92 3.23 4.05
CA MET A 297 -13.15 2.06 3.19
C MET A 297 -14.59 1.57 3.23
N GLY A 298 -15.34 1.85 4.31
CA GLY A 298 -16.73 1.40 4.50
C GLY A 298 -16.83 -0.13 4.54
N SER A 299 -18.04 -0.65 4.24
CA SER A 299 -18.32 -2.09 4.16
C SER A 299 -18.00 -2.69 2.77
N ILE A 300 -17.18 -2.01 1.97
CA ILE A 300 -16.92 -2.37 0.57
C ILE A 300 -16.07 -3.63 0.46
N ILE A 301 -15.25 -3.91 1.50
CA ILE A 301 -14.37 -5.09 1.54
C ILE A 301 -14.87 -6.03 2.63
N ASP A 302 -15.75 -6.92 2.25
CA ASP A 302 -16.22 -8.00 3.11
C ASP A 302 -15.36 -9.27 2.89
N VAL A 303 -14.05 -9.13 3.16
CA VAL A 303 -13.07 -10.22 3.03
C VAL A 303 -12.79 -10.82 4.40
N HIS A 304 -12.87 -12.13 4.51
CA HIS A 304 -12.57 -12.83 5.76
C HIS A 304 -11.10 -12.61 6.18
N PRO A 305 -10.80 -12.28 7.46
CA PRO A 305 -9.44 -11.99 7.91
C PRO A 305 -8.42 -13.08 7.57
N VAL A 306 -8.82 -14.35 7.62
CA VAL A 306 -7.95 -15.49 7.25
C VAL A 306 -7.52 -15.42 5.78
N ALA A 307 -8.42 -14.98 4.87
CA ALA A 307 -8.08 -14.82 3.46
C ALA A 307 -7.10 -13.67 3.23
N ILE A 308 -7.22 -12.58 4.03
CA ILE A 308 -6.24 -11.48 4.02
C ILE A 308 -4.87 -11.98 4.46
N ILE A 309 -4.80 -12.70 5.60
CA ILE A 309 -3.54 -13.27 6.11
C ILE A 309 -2.91 -14.19 5.07
N ALA A 310 -3.69 -15.13 4.51
CA ALA A 310 -3.19 -16.03 3.47
C ALA A 310 -2.69 -15.25 2.24
N GLY A 311 -3.43 -14.23 1.80
CA GLY A 311 -3.04 -13.35 0.70
C GLY A 311 -1.72 -12.63 0.98
N VAL A 312 -1.55 -12.07 2.19
CA VAL A 312 -0.31 -11.38 2.60
C VAL A 312 0.88 -12.33 2.62
N LEU A 313 0.71 -13.55 3.15
CA LEU A 313 1.78 -14.56 3.19
C LEU A 313 2.18 -15.02 1.78
N ILE A 314 1.20 -15.33 0.93
CA ILE A 314 1.44 -15.75 -0.46
C ILE A 314 2.05 -14.58 -1.26
N GLY A 315 1.47 -13.38 -1.15
CA GLY A 315 1.96 -12.19 -1.82
C GLY A 315 3.39 -11.86 -1.40
N GLY A 316 3.69 -11.99 -0.10
CA GLY A 316 5.03 -11.79 0.45
C GLY A 316 6.05 -12.76 -0.10
N GLN A 317 5.69 -14.02 -0.29
CA GLN A 317 6.57 -15.03 -0.89
C GLN A 317 6.81 -14.80 -2.40
N LEU A 318 5.78 -14.40 -3.13
CA LEU A 318 5.86 -14.25 -4.59
C LEU A 318 6.52 -12.94 -5.02
N PHE A 319 6.20 -11.83 -4.35
CA PHE A 319 6.57 -10.47 -4.78
C PHE A 319 7.12 -9.60 -3.63
N GLY A 320 7.50 -10.22 -2.50
CA GLY A 320 8.02 -9.48 -1.35
C GLY A 320 7.03 -8.46 -0.78
N ILE A 321 7.53 -7.30 -0.35
CA ILE A 321 6.72 -6.24 0.27
C ILE A 321 5.63 -5.74 -0.67
N VAL A 322 5.92 -5.57 -1.95
CA VAL A 322 4.93 -5.16 -2.96
C VAL A 322 3.78 -6.16 -3.04
N GLY A 323 4.08 -7.46 -3.01
CA GLY A 323 3.07 -8.51 -2.97
C GLY A 323 2.20 -8.46 -1.73
N MET A 324 2.78 -8.17 -0.55
CA MET A 324 2.01 -7.96 0.68
C MET A 324 1.05 -6.77 0.56
N MET A 325 1.51 -5.64 0.01
CA MET A 325 0.69 -4.43 -0.17
C MET A 325 -0.50 -4.64 -1.11
N ILE A 326 -0.32 -5.37 -2.20
CA ILE A 326 -1.38 -5.63 -3.19
C ILE A 326 -2.23 -6.86 -2.86
N SER A 327 -1.94 -7.56 -1.78
CA SER A 327 -2.62 -8.81 -1.41
C SER A 327 -4.12 -8.64 -1.18
N VAL A 328 -4.53 -7.59 -0.44
CA VAL A 328 -5.96 -7.36 -0.13
C VAL A 328 -6.77 -7.07 -1.39
N PRO A 329 -6.38 -6.14 -2.28
CA PRO A 329 -7.11 -5.95 -3.53
C PRO A 329 -7.16 -7.22 -4.38
N LEU A 330 -6.08 -8.01 -4.41
CA LEU A 330 -6.05 -9.25 -5.18
C LEU A 330 -7.03 -10.30 -4.61
N VAL A 331 -7.02 -10.50 -3.30
CA VAL A 331 -7.94 -11.43 -2.62
C VAL A 331 -9.39 -10.99 -2.79
N ALA A 332 -9.66 -9.68 -2.70
CA ALA A 332 -11.00 -9.15 -2.88
C ALA A 332 -11.50 -9.30 -4.33
N VAL A 333 -10.64 -9.09 -5.34
CA VAL A 333 -10.97 -9.40 -6.75
C VAL A 333 -11.27 -10.87 -6.93
N LEU A 334 -10.43 -11.76 -6.37
CA LEU A 334 -10.65 -13.20 -6.43
C LEU A 334 -11.97 -13.59 -5.78
N GLN A 335 -12.30 -13.00 -4.63
CA GLN A 335 -13.57 -13.23 -3.94
C GLN A 335 -14.77 -12.82 -4.79
N VAL A 336 -14.72 -11.65 -5.44
CA VAL A 336 -15.79 -11.20 -6.35
C VAL A 336 -15.98 -12.21 -7.49
N ILE A 337 -14.88 -12.63 -8.12
CA ILE A 337 -14.92 -13.61 -9.22
C ILE A 337 -15.52 -14.94 -8.74
N LEU A 338 -15.02 -15.50 -7.63
CA LEU A 338 -15.50 -16.77 -7.06
C LEU A 338 -16.98 -16.68 -6.66
N ARG A 339 -17.41 -15.59 -6.04
CA ARG A 339 -18.78 -15.38 -5.66
C ARG A 339 -19.71 -15.39 -6.87
N HIS A 340 -19.34 -14.73 -7.95
CA HIS A 340 -20.12 -14.69 -9.18
C HIS A 340 -20.09 -16.03 -9.94
N MET A 341 -19.01 -16.80 -9.84
CA MET A 341 -18.93 -18.14 -10.43
C MET A 341 -19.80 -19.14 -9.67
N TRP A 342 -19.72 -19.12 -8.31
CA TRP A 342 -20.43 -20.09 -7.46
C TRP A 342 -21.92 -19.83 -7.35
N PHE A 343 -22.33 -18.58 -7.34
CA PHE A 343 -23.73 -18.17 -7.22
C PHE A 343 -24.33 -17.67 -8.55
N TYR A 344 -23.79 -18.13 -9.68
CA TYR A 344 -24.24 -17.72 -11.01
C TYR A 344 -25.77 -17.84 -11.20
N ASP A 345 -26.39 -18.93 -10.76
CA ASP A 345 -27.82 -19.16 -10.88
C ASP A 345 -28.68 -18.18 -10.04
N LYS A 346 -28.17 -17.73 -8.90
CA LYS A 346 -28.82 -16.76 -8.02
C LYS A 346 -28.88 -15.35 -8.63
N TYR A 347 -27.86 -15.00 -9.42
CA TYR A 347 -27.83 -13.72 -10.15
C TYR A 347 -28.68 -13.75 -11.42
N LYS A 348 -28.89 -14.95 -12.02
CA LYS A 348 -29.73 -15.15 -13.18
C LYS A 348 -31.23 -15.02 -12.86
N MET A 349 -31.65 -15.34 -11.64
CA MET A 349 -33.06 -15.30 -11.20
C MET A 349 -33.52 -13.91 -10.70
N ARG A 350 -32.67 -12.91 -10.65
CA ARG A 350 -32.98 -11.53 -10.25
C ARG A 350 -33.32 -10.60 -11.45
N LYS A 351 -33.71 -11.16 -12.58
CA LYS A 351 -34.35 -10.48 -13.73
C LYS A 351 -35.87 -10.77 -13.66
#